data_7861a98717d358893601dd7badc71366
#
_entry.id   7861a98717d358893601dd7badc71366
#
_cell.length_a   1.000
_cell.length_b   1.000
_cell.length_c   1.000
_cell.angle_alpha   90.00
_cell.angle_beta   90.00
_cell.angle_gamma   90.00
#
_symmetry.space_group_name_H-M   'P 1'
#
loop_
_entity.id
_entity.type
_entity.pdbx_description
1 polymer ?
#
loop_
_entity_poly.entity_id
_entity_poly.type
_entity_poly.pdbx_seq_one_letter_code
_entity_poly.pdbx_strand_id
1 'polypeptide(L)'
;MMALENALKSLSRQAIIEDGQLLGELSRLGGEFRSLADDLIRQQDDEPLRRALVDTMRLTLDAWQQSTGKGKIVLAEKSKLWRVYMDRSSPQTRTLDKYLSLDTLPKAPRWKTVVATAEYVLSHGPLNDTQRQQLHHSAQTLRQLANRKP
;
A
#
# COMPACT_ATOMS: atom_id res chain seq x y z
N MET A 1 -0.10 -6.98 16.81
CA MET A 1 -1.36 -7.70 16.98
C MET A 1 -1.58 -8.25 18.35
N MET A 2 -0.66 -9.03 18.85
CA MET A 2 -0.75 -9.62 20.20
C MET A 2 -0.92 -8.56 21.31
N ALA A 3 -0.25 -7.42 21.19
CA ALA A 3 -0.33 -6.34 22.19
C ALA A 3 -1.73 -5.71 22.28
N LEU A 4 -2.40 -5.55 21.13
CA LEU A 4 -3.76 -5.00 21.08
C LEU A 4 -4.78 -5.99 21.64
N GLU A 5 -4.68 -7.26 21.29
CA GLU A 5 -5.54 -8.32 21.82
C GLU A 5 -5.39 -8.45 23.33
N ASN A 6 -4.16 -8.39 23.82
CA ASN A 6 -3.88 -8.44 25.26
C ASN A 6 -4.45 -7.23 25.99
N ALA A 7 -4.36 -6.04 25.39
CA ALA A 7 -4.95 -4.84 25.96
C ALA A 7 -6.47 -4.93 26.04
N LEU A 8 -7.13 -5.44 24.99
CA LEU A 8 -8.57 -5.66 24.96
C LEU A 8 -9.02 -6.71 25.97
N LYS A 9 -8.29 -7.80 26.12
CA LYS A 9 -8.55 -8.84 27.10
C LYS A 9 -8.33 -8.31 28.51
N SER A 10 -7.31 -7.51 28.75
CA SER A 10 -7.03 -6.90 30.04
C SER A 10 -8.15 -5.93 30.46
N LEU A 11 -8.62 -5.09 29.54
CA LEU A 11 -9.76 -4.20 29.76
C LEU A 11 -11.04 -4.98 30.05
N SER A 12 -11.27 -6.05 29.33
CA SER A 12 -12.41 -6.94 29.53
C SER A 12 -12.39 -7.61 30.91
N ARG A 13 -11.22 -8.05 31.36
CA ARG A 13 -11.02 -8.64 32.69
C ARG A 13 -11.23 -7.62 33.81
N GLN A 14 -10.73 -6.41 33.64
CA GLN A 14 -10.95 -5.32 34.59
C GLN A 14 -12.43 -4.96 34.70
N ALA A 15 -13.14 -4.96 33.60
CA ALA A 15 -14.57 -4.71 33.59
C ALA A 15 -15.38 -5.77 34.34
N ILE A 16 -14.91 -7.02 34.35
CA ILE A 16 -15.55 -8.14 35.09
C ILE A 16 -15.29 -8.04 36.59
N ILE A 17 -14.12 -7.54 36.97
CA ILE A 17 -13.67 -7.43 38.38
C ILE A 17 -14.23 -6.20 39.06
N GLU A 18 -14.46 -5.12 38.36
CA GLU A 18 -14.94 -3.87 38.91
C GLU A 18 -16.44 -3.72 38.68
N ASP A 19 -17.07 -3.03 39.59
CA ASP A 19 -18.51 -2.82 39.80
C ASP A 19 -19.30 -2.39 38.55
N GLY A 20 -20.61 -2.49 38.60
CA GLY A 20 -21.54 -2.16 37.52
C GLY A 20 -21.49 -0.72 36.98
N GLN A 21 -20.85 0.22 37.70
CA GLN A 21 -20.64 1.58 37.21
C GLN A 21 -19.61 1.64 36.07
N LEU A 22 -18.56 0.84 36.15
CA LEU A 22 -17.56 0.73 35.12
C LEU A 22 -18.08 0.03 33.87
N LEU A 23 -19.01 -0.87 34.02
CA LEU A 23 -19.67 -1.52 32.88
C LEU A 23 -20.42 -0.52 32.00
N GLY A 24 -21.07 0.49 32.60
CA GLY A 24 -21.75 1.54 31.83
C GLY A 24 -20.78 2.43 31.06
N GLU A 25 -19.70 2.85 31.71
CA GLU A 25 -18.66 3.65 31.06
C GLU A 25 -17.89 2.88 30.01
N LEU A 26 -17.60 1.61 30.26
CA LEU A 26 -16.95 0.73 29.30
C LEU A 26 -17.84 0.42 28.10
N SER A 27 -19.14 0.34 28.28
CA SER A 27 -20.09 0.17 27.18
C SER A 27 -20.05 1.35 26.24
N ARG A 28 -19.88 2.56 26.75
CA ARG A 28 -19.78 3.79 25.96
C ARG A 28 -18.41 3.95 25.29
N LEU A 29 -17.35 3.70 26.04
CA LEU A 29 -15.97 3.71 25.55
C LEU A 29 -15.70 2.51 24.62
N GLY A 30 -16.38 1.41 24.84
CA GLY A 30 -16.25 0.20 24.04
C GLY A 30 -16.64 0.39 22.59
N GLY A 31 -17.59 1.29 22.27
CA GLY A 31 -17.94 1.63 20.90
C GLY A 31 -16.79 2.33 20.17
N GLU A 32 -16.16 3.32 20.80
CA GLU A 32 -15.01 4.02 20.24
C GLU A 32 -13.79 3.11 20.14
N PHE A 33 -13.58 2.28 21.14
CA PHE A 33 -12.46 1.33 21.18
C PHE A 33 -12.59 0.25 20.11
N ARG A 34 -13.80 -0.25 19.86
CA ARG A 34 -14.07 -1.20 18.78
C ARG A 34 -13.82 -0.59 17.42
N SER A 35 -14.20 0.67 17.21
CA SER A 35 -13.95 1.39 15.97
C SER A 35 -12.45 1.52 15.69
N LEU A 36 -11.65 1.87 16.70
CA LEU A 36 -10.19 1.93 16.60
C LEU A 36 -9.58 0.55 16.32
N ALA A 37 -10.07 -0.49 16.99
CA ALA A 37 -9.61 -1.86 16.80
C ALA A 37 -9.93 -2.35 15.38
N ASP A 38 -11.13 -2.06 14.88
CA ASP A 38 -11.53 -2.41 13.52
C ASP A 38 -10.68 -1.68 12.48
N ASP A 39 -10.35 -0.40 12.71
CA ASP A 39 -9.47 0.36 11.83
C ASP A 39 -8.05 -0.21 11.82
N LEU A 40 -7.52 -0.59 12.98
CA LEU A 40 -6.21 -1.22 13.09
C LEU A 40 -6.18 -2.59 12.40
N ILE A 41 -7.23 -3.39 12.55
CA ILE A 41 -7.35 -4.69 11.88
C ILE A 41 -7.41 -4.50 10.36
N ARG A 42 -8.16 -3.51 9.86
CA ARG A 42 -8.20 -3.20 8.44
C ARG A 42 -6.84 -2.76 7.91
N GLN A 43 -6.12 -1.91 8.65
CA GLN A 43 -4.77 -1.50 8.26
C GLN A 43 -3.81 -2.68 8.19
N GLN A 44 -3.94 -3.64 9.10
CA GLN A 44 -3.12 -4.85 9.09
C GLN A 44 -3.50 -5.79 7.94
N ASP A 45 -4.79 -5.94 7.64
CA ASP A 45 -5.26 -6.72 6.50
C ASP A 45 -4.82 -6.09 5.17
N ASP A 46 -4.70 -4.75 5.14
CA ASP A 46 -4.24 -4.00 3.99
C ASP A 46 -2.72 -3.97 3.85
N GLU A 47 -1.99 -4.28 4.91
CA GLU A 47 -0.53 -4.16 4.90
C GLU A 47 0.15 -5.01 3.82
N PRO A 48 -0.21 -6.30 3.62
CA PRO A 48 0.35 -7.07 2.52
C PRO A 48 0.10 -6.44 1.15
N LEU A 49 -1.10 -5.90 0.93
CA LEU A 49 -1.43 -5.19 -0.30
C LEU A 49 -0.60 -3.91 -0.45
N ARG A 50 -0.48 -3.14 0.61
CA ARG A 50 0.30 -1.89 0.62
C ARG A 50 1.77 -2.14 0.35
N ARG A 51 2.35 -3.17 0.95
CA ARG A 51 3.73 -3.59 0.69
C ARG A 51 3.92 -4.05 -0.75
N ALA A 52 2.99 -4.85 -1.26
CA ALA A 52 3.03 -5.31 -2.64
C ALA A 52 2.97 -4.14 -3.64
N LEU A 53 2.18 -3.11 -3.33
CA LEU A 53 2.12 -1.88 -4.14
C LEU A 53 3.46 -1.18 -4.23
N VAL A 54 4.09 -0.95 -3.08
CA VAL A 54 5.40 -0.29 -3.02
C VAL A 54 6.47 -1.14 -3.68
N ASP A 55 6.50 -2.43 -3.37
CA ASP A 55 7.49 -3.35 -3.93
C ASP A 55 7.37 -3.45 -5.45
N THR A 56 6.14 -3.57 -5.96
CA THR A 56 5.88 -3.62 -7.41
C THR A 56 6.30 -2.32 -8.08
N MET A 57 5.99 -1.18 -7.47
CA MET A 57 6.35 0.12 -8.04
C MET A 57 7.86 0.32 -8.09
N ARG A 58 8.56 -0.01 -7.00
CA ARG A 58 10.02 0.05 -6.95
C ARG A 58 10.67 -0.87 -7.97
N LEU A 59 10.20 -2.11 -8.04
CA LEU A 59 10.70 -3.09 -9.00
C LEU A 59 10.47 -2.64 -10.44
N THR A 60 9.30 -2.06 -10.71
CA THR A 60 8.95 -1.51 -12.02
C THR A 60 9.92 -0.41 -12.45
N LEU A 61 10.21 0.54 -11.54
CA LEU A 61 11.14 1.64 -11.81
C LEU A 61 12.57 1.14 -11.99
N ASP A 62 13.01 0.21 -11.16
CA ASP A 62 14.35 -0.37 -11.27
C ASP A 62 14.52 -1.11 -12.59
N ALA A 63 13.55 -1.92 -12.97
CA ALA A 63 13.57 -2.63 -14.26
C ALA A 63 13.59 -1.66 -15.44
N TRP A 64 12.79 -0.60 -15.38
CA TRP A 64 12.77 0.44 -16.40
C TRP A 64 14.13 1.14 -16.52
N GLN A 65 14.69 1.57 -15.40
CA GLN A 65 15.94 2.30 -15.37
C GLN A 65 17.12 1.43 -15.83
N GLN A 66 17.18 0.19 -15.35
CA GLN A 66 18.25 -0.74 -15.71
C GLN A 66 18.19 -1.13 -17.19
N SER A 67 17.00 -1.29 -17.75
CA SER A 67 16.83 -1.74 -19.13
C SER A 67 16.92 -0.61 -20.14
N THR A 68 16.45 0.59 -19.81
CA THR A 68 16.38 1.73 -20.75
C THR A 68 17.41 2.82 -20.47
N GLY A 69 17.98 2.86 -19.27
CA GLY A 69 18.81 3.98 -18.80
C GLY A 69 18.02 5.25 -18.51
N LYS A 70 16.68 5.20 -18.56
CA LYS A 70 15.79 6.34 -18.38
C LYS A 70 15.14 6.28 -17.00
N GLY A 71 14.84 7.45 -16.42
CA GLY A 71 14.28 7.56 -15.09
C GLY A 71 12.74 7.54 -15.07
N LYS A 72 12.20 7.75 -13.87
CA LYS A 72 10.76 7.72 -13.60
C LYS A 72 9.98 8.80 -14.35
N ILE A 73 10.57 9.96 -14.59
CA ILE A 73 9.90 11.06 -15.29
C ILE A 73 9.59 10.64 -16.73
N VAL A 74 10.54 10.01 -17.40
CA VAL A 74 10.34 9.52 -18.77
C VAL A 74 9.28 8.42 -18.79
N LEU A 75 9.30 7.52 -17.82
CA LEU A 75 8.27 6.48 -17.70
C LEU A 75 6.89 7.09 -17.51
N ALA A 76 6.76 8.08 -16.62
CA ALA A 76 5.50 8.78 -16.38
C ALA A 76 4.97 9.46 -17.67
N GLU A 77 5.83 10.14 -18.38
CA GLU A 77 5.46 10.82 -19.64
C GLU A 77 5.06 9.84 -20.73
N LYS A 78 5.83 8.79 -20.93
CA LYS A 78 5.57 7.82 -22.00
C LYS A 78 4.36 6.94 -21.73
N SER A 79 4.19 6.49 -20.50
CA SER A 79 3.07 5.63 -20.12
C SER A 79 1.75 6.40 -20.01
N LYS A 80 1.82 7.70 -19.73
CA LYS A 80 0.67 8.58 -19.44
C LYS A 80 -0.18 8.11 -18.26
N LEU A 81 0.39 7.27 -17.40
CA LEU A 81 -0.29 6.74 -16.21
C LEU A 81 -0.09 7.63 -14.99
N TRP A 82 0.96 8.43 -14.99
CA TRP A 82 1.33 9.27 -13.87
C TRP A 82 1.49 10.71 -14.33
N ARG A 83 0.97 11.63 -13.52
CA ARG A 83 1.06 13.05 -13.83
C ARG A 83 2.48 13.58 -13.60
N VAL A 84 2.99 14.34 -14.54
CA VAL A 84 4.24 15.09 -14.39
C VAL A 84 3.89 16.55 -14.09
N TYR A 85 4.42 17.06 -12.99
CA TYR A 85 4.21 18.42 -12.55
C TYR A 85 5.44 19.24 -12.89
N MET A 86 5.24 20.48 -13.36
CA MET A 86 6.33 21.41 -13.58
C MET A 86 6.48 22.30 -12.35
N ASP A 87 7.64 22.26 -11.71
CA ASP A 87 7.98 23.09 -10.58
C ASP A 87 9.25 23.87 -10.93
N ARG A 88 9.12 25.19 -11.13
CA ARG A 88 10.23 26.08 -11.48
C ARG A 88 11.06 25.57 -12.66
N SER A 89 10.41 25.12 -13.71
CA SER A 89 11.03 24.52 -14.90
C SER A 89 11.65 23.15 -14.67
N SER A 90 11.43 22.54 -13.51
CA SER A 90 11.88 21.19 -13.20
C SER A 90 10.69 20.21 -13.18
N PRO A 91 10.71 19.13 -13.96
CA PRO A 91 9.63 18.15 -13.94
C PRO A 91 9.67 17.32 -12.67
N GLN A 92 8.50 17.08 -12.09
CA GLN A 92 8.33 16.31 -10.85
C GLN A 92 7.23 15.27 -11.00
N THR A 93 7.40 14.12 -10.37
CA THR A 93 6.42 13.03 -10.34
C THR A 93 5.89 12.82 -8.91
N ARG A 94 5.20 13.83 -8.38
CA ARG A 94 4.79 13.85 -6.97
C ARG A 94 3.87 12.69 -6.60
N THR A 95 2.89 12.39 -7.44
CA THR A 95 1.94 11.31 -7.18
C THR A 95 2.61 9.95 -7.25
N LEU A 96 3.44 9.72 -8.26
CA LEU A 96 4.21 8.49 -8.41
C LEU A 96 5.13 8.29 -7.21
N ASP A 97 5.81 9.34 -6.77
CA ASP A 97 6.77 9.28 -5.66
C ASP A 97 6.13 8.79 -4.37
N LYS A 98 4.85 9.09 -4.15
CA LYS A 98 4.10 8.61 -2.98
C LYS A 98 3.99 7.08 -2.94
N TYR A 99 4.10 6.41 -4.08
CA TYR A 99 4.01 4.95 -4.20
C TYR A 99 5.35 4.24 -3.98
N LEU A 100 6.41 4.97 -3.69
CA LEU A 100 7.75 4.42 -3.48
C LEU A 100 8.09 4.14 -2.02
N SER A 101 7.21 4.54 -1.10
CA SER A 101 7.40 4.31 0.33
C SER A 101 6.06 4.04 1.00
N LEU A 102 6.06 3.15 1.99
CA LEU A 102 4.87 2.87 2.80
C LEU A 102 4.40 4.11 3.56
N ASP A 103 5.33 4.95 4.01
CA ASP A 103 5.02 6.15 4.80
C ASP A 103 4.25 7.20 3.99
N THR A 104 4.47 7.25 2.69
CA THR A 104 3.84 8.23 1.80
C THR A 104 2.71 7.67 0.97
N LEU A 105 2.50 6.36 1.02
CA LEU A 105 1.46 5.70 0.22
C LEU A 105 0.07 6.21 0.61
N PRO A 106 -0.79 6.62 -0.35
CA PRO A 106 -2.14 7.09 -0.05
C PRO A 106 -2.98 6.05 0.69
N LYS A 107 -3.99 6.50 1.42
CA LYS A 107 -4.90 5.60 2.15
C LYS A 107 -5.67 4.67 1.22
N ALA A 108 -6.11 5.19 0.08
CA ALA A 108 -6.80 4.42 -0.96
C ALA A 108 -5.94 4.39 -2.22
N PRO A 109 -4.87 3.59 -2.25
CA PRO A 109 -3.94 3.59 -3.37
C PRO A 109 -4.58 2.98 -4.62
N ARG A 110 -4.19 3.51 -5.77
CA ARG A 110 -4.68 3.05 -7.08
C ARG A 110 -3.87 1.87 -7.56
N TRP A 111 -4.18 0.68 -7.07
CA TRP A 111 -3.44 -0.52 -7.40
C TRP A 111 -3.49 -0.87 -8.90
N LYS A 112 -4.61 -0.56 -9.57
CA LYS A 112 -4.74 -0.79 -11.02
C LYS A 112 -3.74 0.05 -11.82
N THR A 113 -3.45 1.26 -11.38
CA THR A 113 -2.45 2.13 -12.01
C THR A 113 -1.05 1.56 -11.85
N VAL A 114 -0.73 1.00 -10.69
CA VAL A 114 0.56 0.34 -10.45
C VAL A 114 0.71 -0.90 -11.34
N VAL A 115 -0.31 -1.73 -11.42
CA VAL A 115 -0.31 -2.90 -12.30
C VAL A 115 -0.15 -2.48 -13.76
N ALA A 116 -0.88 -1.46 -14.21
CA ALA A 116 -0.77 -0.93 -15.57
C ALA A 116 0.64 -0.42 -15.87
N THR A 117 1.30 0.19 -14.89
CA THR A 117 2.69 0.66 -15.02
C THR A 117 3.66 -0.51 -15.21
N ALA A 118 3.49 -1.56 -14.40
CA ALA A 118 4.28 -2.78 -14.55
C ALA A 118 4.07 -3.43 -15.92
N GLU A 119 2.82 -3.50 -16.37
CA GLU A 119 2.48 -4.04 -17.70
C GLU A 119 3.08 -3.20 -18.83
N TYR A 120 3.08 -1.88 -18.68
CA TYR A 120 3.71 -0.97 -19.64
C TYR A 120 5.21 -1.28 -19.78
N VAL A 121 5.91 -1.42 -18.66
CA VAL A 121 7.35 -1.74 -18.67
C VAL A 121 7.60 -3.14 -19.24
N LEU A 122 6.74 -4.12 -18.90
CA LEU A 122 6.84 -5.47 -19.47
C LEU A 122 6.68 -5.47 -21.00
N SER A 123 5.81 -4.60 -21.53
CA SER A 123 5.53 -4.52 -22.97
C SER A 123 6.54 -3.69 -23.76
N HIS A 124 7.06 -2.61 -23.15
CA HIS A 124 7.88 -1.61 -23.83
C HIS A 124 9.34 -1.57 -23.38
N GLY A 125 9.66 -2.14 -22.23
CA GLY A 125 11.02 -2.18 -21.74
C GLY A 125 11.80 -3.36 -22.31
N PRO A 126 13.07 -3.17 -22.68
CA PRO A 126 13.93 -4.28 -23.14
C PRO A 126 14.44 -5.09 -21.93
N LEU A 127 13.51 -5.72 -21.20
CA LEU A 127 13.82 -6.49 -20.00
C LEU A 127 14.46 -7.82 -20.34
N ASN A 128 15.43 -8.27 -19.52
CA ASN A 128 15.91 -9.64 -19.57
C ASN A 128 14.89 -10.61 -18.94
N ASP A 129 15.11 -11.90 -19.06
CA ASP A 129 14.17 -12.91 -18.57
C ASP A 129 13.96 -12.83 -17.06
N THR A 130 15.01 -12.58 -16.30
CA THR A 130 14.93 -12.46 -14.85
C THR A 130 14.08 -11.26 -14.43
N GLN A 131 14.32 -10.09 -15.03
CA GLN A 131 13.55 -8.88 -14.78
C GLN A 131 12.08 -9.08 -15.13
N ARG A 132 11.83 -9.70 -16.27
CA ARG A 132 10.48 -9.99 -16.76
C ARG A 132 9.72 -10.92 -15.82
N GLN A 133 10.34 -11.98 -15.36
CA GLN A 133 9.74 -12.93 -14.42
C GLN A 133 9.45 -12.28 -13.07
N GLN A 134 10.39 -11.53 -12.54
CA GLN A 134 10.24 -10.85 -11.25
C GLN A 134 9.11 -9.81 -11.29
N LEU A 135 9.08 -9.00 -12.32
CA LEU A 135 8.07 -7.95 -12.46
C LEU A 135 6.69 -8.55 -12.71
N HIS A 136 6.59 -9.57 -13.55
CA HIS A 136 5.34 -10.27 -13.81
C HIS A 136 4.79 -10.92 -12.54
N HIS A 137 5.64 -11.59 -11.78
CA HIS A 137 5.26 -12.23 -10.52
C HIS A 137 4.79 -11.19 -9.49
N SER A 138 5.49 -10.08 -9.36
CA SER A 138 5.11 -9.00 -8.44
C SER A 138 3.76 -8.40 -8.80
N ALA A 139 3.52 -8.14 -10.08
CA ALA A 139 2.25 -7.60 -10.56
C ALA A 139 1.10 -8.59 -10.35
N GLN A 140 1.32 -9.88 -10.55
CA GLN A 140 0.32 -10.91 -10.26
C GLN A 140 -0.01 -11.01 -8.77
N THR A 141 0.99 -10.98 -7.93
CA THR A 141 0.81 -10.98 -6.47
C THR A 141 -0.04 -9.80 -6.04
N LEU A 142 0.26 -8.62 -6.58
CA LEU A 142 -0.51 -7.42 -6.30
C LEU A 142 -1.97 -7.56 -6.72
N ARG A 143 -2.24 -8.08 -7.91
CA ARG A 143 -3.61 -8.34 -8.39
C ARG A 143 -4.36 -9.29 -7.48
N GLN A 144 -3.73 -10.38 -7.07
CA GLN A 144 -4.34 -11.38 -6.19
C GLN A 144 -4.70 -10.78 -4.83
N LEU A 145 -3.80 -9.99 -4.25
CA LEU A 145 -4.05 -9.32 -2.97
C LEU A 145 -5.16 -8.28 -3.09
N ALA A 146 -5.20 -7.52 -4.17
CA ALA A 146 -6.23 -6.52 -4.40
C ALA A 146 -7.61 -7.15 -4.62
N ASN A 147 -7.68 -8.28 -5.33
CA ASN A 147 -8.92 -8.97 -5.62
C ASN A 147 -9.49 -9.76 -4.43
N ARG A 148 -8.71 -10.02 -3.39
CA ARG A 148 -9.17 -10.66 -2.15
C ARG A 148 -10.04 -9.74 -1.29
N LYS A 149 -10.00 -8.44 -1.54
CA LYS A 149 -10.83 -7.49 -0.81
C LYS A 149 -12.23 -7.45 -1.41
N PRO A 150 -13.26 -7.60 -0.56
CA PRO A 150 -14.64 -7.39 -1.00
C PRO A 150 -14.91 -5.94 -1.39
#